data_3819224ded77320973557524691d1dd6
#
_entry.id   3819224ded77320973557524691d1dd6
#
_cell.length_a   1.000
_cell.length_b   1.000
_cell.length_c   1.000
_cell.angle_alpha   90.00
_cell.angle_beta   90.00
_cell.angle_gamma   90.00
#
_symmetry.space_group_name_H-M   'P 1'
#
loop_
_entity.id
_entity.type
_entity.pdbx_description
1 polymer ?
#
loop_
_entity_poly.entity_id
_entity_poly.type
_entity_poly.pdbx_seq_one_letter_code
_entity_poly.pdbx_strand_id
1 'polypeptide(L)'
;IASILTNEKHLPLVYAMAFGMPGIPCIYYGSEWGAKGNKSDGDPALRPCFEKPEENELTEYIGKLAEAKKGSKALNYGAFRSVVLTNKQCIFERKTEGERVLVAINADSEPYTAHFDAGCGMAVDLITGKKHDFGGGSQLPPYSAFFWCCEA
;
A
#
# COMPACT_ATOMS: atom_id res chain seq x y z
N ILE A 1 -0.79 11.13 11.07
CA ILE A 1 0.29 10.66 10.16
C ILE A 1 0.70 11.78 9.21
N ALA A 2 -0.25 12.42 8.52
CA ALA A 2 0.05 13.44 7.51
C ALA A 2 0.96 14.59 8.00
N SER A 3 0.86 14.96 9.29
CA SER A 3 1.65 16.06 9.87
C SER A 3 3.12 15.71 10.16
N ILE A 4 3.46 14.42 10.25
CA ILE A 4 4.83 13.98 10.61
C ILE A 4 5.65 13.54 9.41
N LEU A 5 5.04 13.37 8.26
CA LEU A 5 5.73 13.02 7.04
C LEU A 5 6.41 14.25 6.45
N THR A 6 7.71 14.15 6.20
CA THR A 6 8.49 15.21 5.53
C THR A 6 8.20 15.30 4.02
N ASN A 7 7.63 14.23 3.45
CA ASN A 7 7.23 14.17 2.05
C ASN A 7 5.81 13.60 1.96
N GLU A 8 4.88 14.41 1.49
CA GLU A 8 3.46 14.05 1.37
C GLU A 8 3.23 12.87 0.40
N LYS A 9 4.11 12.66 -0.58
CA LYS A 9 4.05 11.52 -1.51
C LYS A 9 4.20 10.16 -0.82
N HIS A 10 4.74 10.15 0.41
CA HIS A 10 4.82 8.93 1.21
C HIS A 10 3.48 8.55 1.85
N LEU A 11 2.53 9.46 1.98
CA LEU A 11 1.29 9.21 2.69
C LEU A 11 0.46 8.05 2.07
N PRO A 12 0.23 8.00 0.75
CA PRO A 12 -0.43 6.85 0.13
C PRO A 12 0.34 5.54 0.33
N LEU A 13 1.70 5.59 0.35
CA LEU A 13 2.53 4.39 0.54
C LEU A 13 2.43 3.82 1.96
N VAL A 14 2.25 4.67 2.97
CA VAL A 14 1.97 4.23 4.35
C VAL A 14 0.67 3.43 4.40
N TYR A 15 -0.38 3.87 3.72
CA TYR A 15 -1.62 3.12 3.63
C TYR A 15 -1.48 1.84 2.81
N ALA A 16 -0.76 1.87 1.69
CA ALA A 16 -0.46 0.65 0.93
C ALA A 16 0.25 -0.38 1.82
N MET A 17 1.25 0.04 2.60
CA MET A 17 1.91 -0.82 3.58
C MET A 17 0.92 -1.38 4.60
N ALA A 18 0.10 -0.54 5.22
CA ALA A 18 -0.86 -0.95 6.25
C ALA A 18 -1.87 -1.97 5.74
N PHE A 19 -2.37 -1.80 4.51
CA PHE A 19 -3.32 -2.75 3.91
C PHE A 19 -2.65 -4.05 3.41
N GLY A 20 -1.39 -3.99 3.00
CA GLY A 20 -0.63 -5.16 2.56
C GLY A 20 -0.13 -6.05 3.70
N MET A 21 0.22 -5.46 4.83
CA MET A 21 0.76 -6.18 6.00
C MET A 21 -0.27 -7.12 6.65
N PRO A 22 0.19 -8.17 7.36
CA PRO A 22 -0.67 -8.98 8.22
C PRO A 22 -1.43 -8.14 9.25
N GLY A 23 -2.67 -8.52 9.52
CA GLY A 23 -3.51 -7.87 10.52
C GLY A 23 -4.64 -7.04 9.90
N ILE A 24 -5.33 -6.30 10.74
CA ILE A 24 -6.48 -5.48 10.38
C ILE A 24 -6.00 -4.02 10.30
N PRO A 25 -6.06 -3.38 9.13
CA PRO A 25 -5.73 -1.97 9.00
C PRO A 25 -6.75 -1.12 9.79
N CYS A 26 -6.24 -0.22 10.60
CA CYS A 26 -7.07 0.72 11.35
C CYS A 26 -6.72 2.14 10.90
N ILE A 27 -7.73 2.88 10.46
CA ILE A 27 -7.60 4.27 10.01
C ILE A 27 -8.31 5.14 11.05
N TYR A 28 -7.57 6.10 11.60
CA TYR A 28 -8.14 7.10 12.48
C TYR A 28 -8.92 8.11 11.66
N TYR A 29 -10.10 8.49 12.11
CA TYR A 29 -11.00 9.39 11.38
C TYR A 29 -10.29 10.70 10.97
N GLY A 30 -10.53 11.15 9.75
CA GLY A 30 -9.86 12.28 9.14
C GLY A 30 -8.51 11.95 8.51
N SER A 31 -7.88 10.85 8.87
CA SER A 31 -6.60 10.43 8.25
C SER A 31 -6.80 9.97 6.81
N GLU A 32 -7.98 9.49 6.45
CA GLU A 32 -8.33 9.02 5.12
C GLU A 32 -8.36 10.12 4.06
N TRP A 33 -8.47 11.38 4.46
CA TRP A 33 -8.28 12.53 3.57
C TRP A 33 -7.05 13.37 3.92
N GLY A 34 -6.19 12.86 4.80
CA GLY A 34 -4.93 13.50 5.13
C GLY A 34 -5.04 14.67 6.10
N ALA A 35 -6.05 14.68 6.99
CA ALA A 35 -6.18 15.71 8.02
C ALA A 35 -4.90 15.87 8.84
N LYS A 36 -4.50 17.10 9.07
CA LYS A 36 -3.27 17.47 9.79
C LYS A 36 -3.60 17.92 11.21
N GLY A 37 -2.71 17.63 12.15
CA GLY A 37 -2.76 18.10 13.52
C GLY A 37 -1.44 17.83 14.23
N ASN A 38 -0.98 18.76 15.05
CA ASN A 38 0.27 18.65 15.79
C ASN A 38 -0.01 18.50 17.27
N LYS A 39 0.74 17.62 17.93
CA LYS A 39 0.61 17.39 19.37
C LYS A 39 0.95 18.64 20.20
N SER A 40 1.84 19.49 19.70
CA SER A 40 2.18 20.78 20.32
C SER A 40 0.98 21.72 20.49
N ASP A 41 -0.05 21.54 19.65
CA ASP A 41 -1.25 22.40 19.63
C ASP A 41 -2.36 21.84 20.55
N GLY A 42 -2.02 20.80 21.32
CA GLY A 42 -2.89 20.16 22.29
C GLY A 42 -3.79 19.07 21.73
N ASP A 43 -4.50 18.38 22.61
CA ASP A 43 -5.40 17.28 22.26
C ASP A 43 -6.52 17.64 21.27
N PRO A 44 -7.15 18.83 21.33
CA PRO A 44 -8.18 19.20 20.36
C PRO A 44 -7.66 19.23 18.92
N ALA A 45 -6.40 19.59 18.69
CA ALA A 45 -5.81 19.59 17.36
C ALA A 45 -5.60 18.17 16.79
N LEU A 46 -5.49 17.17 17.67
CA LEU A 46 -5.36 15.76 17.29
C LEU A 46 -6.72 15.06 17.14
N ARG A 47 -7.79 15.68 17.66
CA ARG A 47 -9.16 15.14 17.66
C ARG A 47 -10.16 16.17 17.19
N PRO A 48 -9.96 16.72 15.96
CA PRO A 48 -10.86 17.73 15.45
C PRO A 48 -12.27 17.15 15.24
N CYS A 49 -13.27 18.00 15.38
CA CYS A 49 -14.62 17.68 14.97
C CYS A 49 -14.79 18.08 13.51
N PHE A 50 -15.19 17.16 12.65
CA PHE A 50 -15.48 17.43 11.26
C PHE A 50 -16.99 17.50 11.07
N GLU A 51 -17.48 18.58 10.45
CA GLU A 51 -18.89 18.71 10.11
C GLU A 51 -19.30 17.80 8.94
N LYS A 52 -18.37 17.57 8.04
CA LYS A 52 -18.54 16.72 6.84
C LYS A 52 -17.26 15.95 6.55
N PRO A 53 -17.37 14.72 6.02
CA PRO A 53 -16.21 14.03 5.47
C PRO A 53 -15.70 14.77 4.22
N GLU A 54 -14.40 14.68 3.98
CA GLU A 54 -13.77 15.15 2.75
C GLU A 54 -13.48 13.95 1.86
N GLU A 55 -13.75 14.10 0.56
CA GLU A 55 -13.38 13.12 -0.45
C GLU A 55 -12.29 13.71 -1.33
N ASN A 56 -11.18 12.98 -1.48
CA ASN A 56 -10.06 13.36 -2.31
C ASN A 56 -9.36 12.10 -2.89
N GLU A 57 -8.29 12.30 -3.65
CA GLU A 57 -7.54 11.20 -4.28
C GLU A 57 -7.04 10.17 -3.25
N LEU A 58 -6.67 10.60 -2.04
CA LEU A 58 -6.23 9.70 -0.97
C LEU A 58 -7.39 8.82 -0.48
N THR A 59 -8.58 9.41 -0.28
CA THR A 59 -9.78 8.67 0.13
C THR A 59 -10.14 7.61 -0.90
N GLU A 60 -10.12 7.96 -2.19
CA GLU A 60 -10.38 7.03 -3.28
C GLU A 60 -9.34 5.90 -3.32
N TYR A 61 -8.05 6.25 -3.14
CA TYR A 61 -6.98 5.27 -3.11
C TYR A 61 -7.11 4.29 -1.94
N ILE A 62 -7.42 4.78 -0.75
CA ILE A 62 -7.68 3.95 0.43
C ILE A 62 -8.88 3.04 0.19
N GLY A 63 -9.93 3.53 -0.47
CA GLY A 63 -11.07 2.72 -0.89
C GLY A 63 -10.65 1.54 -1.75
N LYS A 64 -9.80 1.75 -2.75
CA LYS A 64 -9.25 0.68 -3.61
C LYS A 64 -8.41 -0.33 -2.82
N LEU A 65 -7.58 0.14 -1.88
CA LEU A 65 -6.80 -0.72 -0.99
C LEU A 65 -7.73 -1.58 -0.11
N ALA A 66 -8.81 -0.99 0.41
CA ALA A 66 -9.79 -1.70 1.22
C ALA A 66 -10.52 -2.79 0.42
N GLU A 67 -10.95 -2.49 -0.80
CA GLU A 67 -11.58 -3.47 -1.69
C GLU A 67 -10.60 -4.60 -2.08
N ALA A 68 -9.34 -4.27 -2.41
CA ALA A 68 -8.31 -5.27 -2.68
C ALA A 68 -8.11 -6.21 -1.49
N LYS A 69 -7.99 -5.66 -0.27
CA LYS A 69 -7.83 -6.48 0.94
C LYS A 69 -9.08 -7.31 1.23
N LYS A 70 -10.28 -6.73 1.12
CA LYS A 70 -11.55 -7.43 1.34
C LYS A 70 -11.74 -8.61 0.37
N GLY A 71 -11.34 -8.44 -0.88
CA GLY A 71 -11.46 -9.46 -1.92
C GLY A 71 -10.39 -10.55 -1.88
N SER A 72 -9.27 -10.35 -1.17
CA SER A 72 -8.12 -11.25 -1.20
C SER A 72 -8.01 -12.09 0.08
N LYS A 73 -8.03 -13.40 -0.06
CA LYS A 73 -7.74 -14.34 1.04
C LYS A 73 -6.27 -14.25 1.48
N ALA A 74 -5.36 -14.07 0.51
CA ALA A 74 -3.94 -13.95 0.80
C ALA A 74 -3.64 -12.70 1.64
N LEU A 75 -4.21 -11.54 1.32
CA LEU A 75 -4.01 -10.32 2.10
C LEU A 75 -4.61 -10.41 3.51
N ASN A 76 -5.71 -11.15 3.70
CA ASN A 76 -6.34 -11.34 4.99
C ASN A 76 -5.65 -12.38 5.86
N TYR A 77 -5.39 -13.58 5.31
CA TYR A 77 -5.01 -14.76 6.08
C TYR A 77 -3.67 -15.36 5.67
N GLY A 78 -3.07 -14.86 4.57
CA GLY A 78 -1.86 -15.42 4.00
C GLY A 78 -0.64 -15.27 4.90
N ALA A 79 0.27 -16.23 4.80
CA ALA A 79 1.60 -16.12 5.37
C ALA A 79 2.35 -14.91 4.78
N PHE A 80 3.25 -14.34 5.55
CA PHE A 80 4.09 -13.21 5.15
C PHE A 80 5.51 -13.68 4.87
N ARG A 81 6.09 -13.21 3.76
CA ARG A 81 7.50 -13.40 3.44
C ARG A 81 8.08 -12.15 2.77
N SER A 82 9.20 -11.65 3.27
CA SER A 82 9.95 -10.59 2.59
C SER A 82 10.64 -11.16 1.33
N VAL A 83 10.55 -10.44 0.22
CA VAL A 83 11.12 -10.84 -1.08
C VAL A 83 12.26 -9.92 -1.48
N VAL A 84 12.02 -8.59 -1.44
CA VAL A 84 13.03 -7.55 -1.69
C VAL A 84 12.96 -6.57 -0.54
N LEU A 85 14.09 -6.20 0.02
CA LEU A 85 14.19 -5.16 1.05
C LEU A 85 15.44 -4.33 0.83
N THR A 86 15.25 -3.06 0.61
CA THR A 86 16.31 -2.05 0.53
C THR A 86 15.98 -0.89 1.47
N ASN A 87 16.74 0.19 1.43
CA ASN A 87 16.47 1.38 2.27
C ASN A 87 15.17 2.11 1.89
N LYS A 88 14.70 1.98 0.64
CA LYS A 88 13.57 2.74 0.12
C LYS A 88 12.55 1.90 -0.66
N GLN A 89 12.88 0.64 -0.94
CA GLN A 89 11.98 -0.27 -1.64
C GLN A 89 11.73 -1.52 -0.81
N CYS A 90 10.51 -2.02 -0.87
CA CYS A 90 10.18 -3.33 -0.35
C CYS A 90 9.23 -4.07 -1.27
N ILE A 91 9.45 -5.38 -1.39
CA ILE A 91 8.49 -6.31 -1.97
C ILE A 91 8.30 -7.43 -0.97
N PHE A 92 7.07 -7.72 -0.62
CA PHE A 92 6.74 -8.86 0.24
C PHE A 92 5.58 -9.67 -0.32
N GLU A 93 5.57 -10.91 0.04
CA GLU A 93 4.57 -11.89 -0.36
C GLU A 93 3.54 -12.07 0.75
N ARG A 94 2.29 -12.17 0.35
CA ARG A 94 1.19 -12.72 1.13
C ARG A 94 0.66 -13.94 0.38
N LYS A 95 0.61 -15.10 1.03
CA LYS A 95 0.29 -16.37 0.37
C LYS A 95 -0.60 -17.26 1.20
N THR A 96 -1.65 -17.79 0.55
CA THR A 96 -2.48 -18.92 0.99
C THR A 96 -2.32 -20.07 0.01
N GLU A 97 -3.04 -21.18 0.23
CA GLU A 97 -3.00 -22.35 -0.65
C GLU A 97 -3.44 -22.04 -2.10
N GLY A 98 -4.40 -21.17 -2.29
CA GLY A 98 -4.97 -20.87 -3.62
C GLY A 98 -4.75 -19.45 -4.12
N GLU A 99 -4.01 -18.62 -3.39
CA GLU A 99 -3.83 -17.23 -3.76
C GLU A 99 -2.48 -16.68 -3.28
N ARG A 100 -1.87 -15.87 -4.12
CA ARG A 100 -0.60 -15.23 -3.84
C ARG A 100 -0.62 -13.78 -4.30
N VAL A 101 -0.32 -12.87 -3.39
CA VAL A 101 -0.20 -11.44 -3.68
C VAL A 101 1.21 -10.97 -3.34
N LEU A 102 1.86 -10.31 -4.29
CA LEU A 102 3.11 -9.59 -4.08
C LEU A 102 2.79 -8.10 -3.92
N VAL A 103 3.11 -7.55 -2.76
CA VAL A 103 2.97 -6.12 -2.48
C VAL A 103 4.33 -5.47 -2.69
N ALA A 104 4.41 -4.58 -3.66
CA ALA A 104 5.64 -3.89 -4.04
C ALA A 104 5.50 -2.38 -3.79
N ILE A 105 6.46 -1.78 -3.10
CA ILE A 105 6.46 -0.36 -2.75
C ILE A 105 7.81 0.25 -3.08
N ASN A 106 7.79 1.38 -3.77
CA ASN A 106 8.95 2.24 -3.96
C ASN A 106 8.70 3.61 -3.30
N ALA A 107 9.44 3.91 -2.25
CA ALA A 107 9.36 5.17 -1.52
C ALA A 107 10.41 6.20 -1.99
N ASP A 108 11.19 5.88 -3.02
CA ASP A 108 12.18 6.79 -3.58
C ASP A 108 11.58 7.77 -4.60
N SER A 109 12.28 8.88 -4.80
CA SER A 109 12.05 9.82 -5.91
C SER A 109 12.53 9.29 -7.26
N GLU A 110 13.32 8.21 -7.28
CA GLU A 110 13.87 7.59 -8.47
C GLU A 110 13.13 6.26 -8.79
N PRO A 111 13.00 5.91 -10.07
CA PRO A 111 12.47 4.62 -10.45
C PRO A 111 13.41 3.49 -10.01
N TYR A 112 12.86 2.35 -9.67
CA TYR A 112 13.62 1.17 -9.27
C TYR A 112 13.17 -0.04 -10.09
N THR A 113 14.12 -0.79 -10.64
CA THR A 113 13.83 -2.06 -11.31
C THR A 113 14.17 -3.21 -10.37
N ALA A 114 13.16 -3.91 -9.92
CA ALA A 114 13.31 -5.07 -9.04
C ALA A 114 13.53 -6.34 -9.87
N HIS A 115 14.57 -7.10 -9.53
CA HIS A 115 14.85 -8.43 -10.08
C HIS A 115 14.68 -9.45 -8.96
N PHE A 116 13.71 -10.32 -9.06
CA PHE A 116 13.42 -11.37 -8.08
C PHE A 116 12.62 -12.49 -8.74
N ASP A 117 12.63 -13.65 -8.10
CA ASP A 117 11.75 -14.75 -8.51
C ASP A 117 10.32 -14.50 -7.97
N ALA A 118 9.43 -14.12 -8.86
CA ALA A 118 8.02 -13.94 -8.53
C ALA A 118 7.30 -15.28 -8.34
N GLY A 119 7.86 -16.39 -8.86
CA GLY A 119 7.22 -17.71 -8.85
C GLY A 119 5.94 -17.80 -9.68
N CYS A 120 5.70 -16.80 -10.53
CA CYS A 120 4.65 -16.76 -11.54
C CYS A 120 5.12 -15.86 -12.69
N GLY A 121 4.60 -16.07 -13.91
CA GLY A 121 4.98 -15.26 -15.08
C GLY A 121 4.22 -13.94 -15.15
N MET A 122 2.94 -13.99 -14.77
CA MET A 122 2.00 -12.86 -14.88
C MET A 122 1.26 -12.64 -13.58
N ALA A 123 0.84 -11.39 -13.37
CA ALA A 123 -0.05 -11.00 -12.26
C ALA A 123 -1.06 -9.94 -12.74
N VAL A 124 -2.10 -9.76 -11.94
CA VAL A 124 -3.02 -8.62 -12.06
C VAL A 124 -2.84 -7.73 -10.83
N ASP A 125 -2.63 -6.45 -11.03
CA ASP A 125 -2.58 -5.49 -9.94
C ASP A 125 -4.00 -5.24 -9.41
N LEU A 126 -4.23 -5.59 -8.14
CA LEU A 126 -5.55 -5.49 -7.50
C LEU A 126 -6.06 -4.06 -7.35
N ILE A 127 -5.16 -3.07 -7.42
CA ILE A 127 -5.52 -1.65 -7.29
C ILE A 127 -5.98 -1.06 -8.62
N THR A 128 -5.30 -1.42 -9.72
CA THR A 128 -5.54 -0.81 -11.03
C THR A 128 -6.20 -1.75 -12.04
N GLY A 129 -6.22 -3.06 -11.77
CA GLY A 129 -6.68 -4.10 -12.70
C GLY A 129 -5.72 -4.35 -13.86
N LYS A 130 -4.56 -3.70 -13.90
CA LYS A 130 -3.59 -3.87 -14.99
C LYS A 130 -2.79 -5.16 -14.83
N LYS A 131 -2.49 -5.79 -15.98
CA LYS A 131 -1.60 -6.95 -16.01
C LYS A 131 -0.15 -6.51 -15.85
N HIS A 132 0.64 -7.33 -15.15
CA HIS A 132 2.06 -7.17 -14.97
C HIS A 132 2.79 -8.46 -15.37
N ASP A 133 3.82 -8.31 -16.19
CA ASP A 133 4.72 -9.38 -16.60
C ASP A 133 6.03 -9.26 -15.81
N PHE A 134 6.42 -10.34 -15.13
CA PHE A 134 7.67 -10.39 -14.36
C PHE A 134 8.91 -10.68 -15.21
N GLY A 135 8.76 -10.99 -16.49
CA GLY A 135 9.86 -11.20 -17.42
C GLY A 135 10.68 -9.91 -17.61
N GLY A 136 11.99 -9.98 -17.34
CA GLY A 136 12.88 -8.84 -17.52
C GLY A 136 12.97 -7.86 -16.34
N GLY A 137 12.35 -8.16 -15.21
CA GLY A 137 12.32 -7.32 -14.02
C GLY A 137 11.06 -6.47 -13.91
N SER A 138 10.79 -6.01 -12.69
CA SER A 138 9.60 -5.22 -12.37
C SER A 138 9.96 -3.76 -12.13
N GLN A 139 9.51 -2.88 -13.00
CA GLN A 139 9.71 -1.45 -12.84
C GLN A 139 8.75 -0.87 -11.80
N LEU A 140 9.30 -0.22 -10.78
CA LEU A 140 8.58 0.54 -9.75
C LEU A 140 8.84 2.03 -9.99
N PRO A 141 7.87 2.78 -10.51
CA PRO A 141 7.98 4.23 -10.61
C PRO A 141 8.25 4.89 -9.26
N PRO A 142 8.72 6.14 -9.23
CA PRO A 142 8.85 6.90 -8.00
C PRO A 142 7.54 6.94 -7.21
N TYR A 143 7.62 6.77 -5.89
CA TYR A 143 6.48 6.87 -4.97
C TYR A 143 5.28 6.00 -5.41
N SER A 144 5.52 4.75 -5.73
CA SER A 144 4.50 3.83 -6.23
C SER A 144 4.29 2.62 -5.33
N ALA A 145 3.08 2.06 -5.41
CA ALA A 145 2.75 0.79 -4.78
C ALA A 145 1.87 -0.05 -5.70
N PHE A 146 2.09 -1.37 -5.68
CA PHE A 146 1.38 -2.36 -6.47
C PHE A 146 1.00 -3.56 -5.61
N PHE A 147 -0.13 -4.16 -5.91
CA PHE A 147 -0.65 -5.37 -5.27
C PHE A 147 -0.85 -6.43 -6.34
N TRP A 148 0.21 -7.10 -6.74
CA TRP A 148 0.21 -8.07 -7.83
C TRP A 148 -0.31 -9.43 -7.36
N CYS A 149 -1.54 -9.75 -7.72
CA CYS A 149 -2.11 -11.07 -7.54
C CYS A 149 -1.63 -11.98 -8.66
N CYS A 150 -0.83 -12.99 -8.33
CA CYS A 150 -0.29 -13.94 -9.30
C CYS A 150 -1.41 -14.79 -9.90
N GLU A 151 -1.40 -14.91 -11.22
CA GLU A 151 -2.23 -15.90 -11.93
C GLU A 151 -1.73 -17.30 -11.56
N ALA A 152 -2.66 -18.22 -11.23
CA ALA A 152 -2.37 -19.60 -10.86
C ALA A 152 -1.94 -20.45 -12.09
#